data_173e1e32454e04014235168355c6ee4e
#
_entry.id   173e1e32454e04014235168355c6ee4e
#
_cell.length_a   1.000
_cell.length_b   1.000
_cell.length_c   1.000
_cell.angle_alpha   90.00
_cell.angle_beta   90.00
_cell.angle_gamma   90.00
#
_symmetry.space_group_name_H-M   'P 1'
#
loop_
_entity.id
_entity.type
_entity.pdbx_description
1 polymer ?
#
loop_
_entity_poly.entity_id
_entity_poly.type
_entity_poly.pdbx_seq_one_letter_code
_entity_poly.pdbx_strand_id
1 'polypeptide(L)'
;MRRGIAWRAALVCTACSLLLTLTAAAEPPYDSLNYSESTGEFRVTQAPAPYLPERTVSAADLGCTLVEPSDLVKGPDGRLYIVDAGGNAVHRLTADFQLEATFSAFGPDGTDTFKEPRGMFVTADGRMYVADAGNRRLVVLHEDGTLDRLIEAPESELFPEGYVFSPQKIVVDTAGRIYLVVKDDSNGVMELDEQGDFVGYIGSSPVQFDPVQLLWKQLMTEEQREKMVLFLPIEYANLHLDEDGFLFAVSQSVSEKKPVKRLNGSGKDILNADFTLQMNSSGYNDQYVDVTTDAVGNYTLLDKNNGRLITYNSDGQHLYTFGALGNRVGTFRAPAAVVSAEDKLLVLDSVMANITVFSMTEYARLIREGGLLYNQGKYAESRETWEQVIRLNSNFEFAYTQIGRALCWEERYEEAMAYFKKGNYRGSEVFESDGYNKAFTEYRSQLLTRYMPVILTAVIVLAAVCAVIGIVRRMRRNVRSFFEQH
;
A
#
# COMPACT_ATOMS: atom_id res chain seq x y z
N MET A 1 51.94 44.22 -17.03
CA MET A 1 50.45 44.08 -17.04
C MET A 1 49.89 42.81 -17.69
N ARG A 2 50.57 42.11 -18.63
CA ARG A 2 50.01 40.90 -19.31
C ARG A 2 50.04 39.62 -18.51
N ARG A 3 50.89 39.44 -17.48
CA ARG A 3 50.96 38.22 -16.65
C ARG A 3 49.88 38.13 -15.57
N GLY A 4 49.30 39.24 -15.11
CA GLY A 4 48.23 39.21 -14.09
C GLY A 4 46.85 38.84 -14.62
N ILE A 5 46.59 39.02 -15.92
CA ILE A 5 45.32 38.72 -16.56
C ILE A 5 45.18 37.21 -16.84
N ALA A 6 46.29 36.54 -17.19
CA ALA A 6 46.35 35.09 -17.44
C ALA A 6 46.06 34.25 -16.18
N TRP A 7 46.55 34.71 -15.01
CA TRP A 7 46.31 34.03 -13.71
C TRP A 7 44.88 34.22 -13.22
N ARG A 8 44.24 35.39 -13.48
CA ARG A 8 42.85 35.60 -13.14
C ARG A 8 41.89 34.85 -14.05
N ALA A 9 42.22 34.67 -15.33
CA ALA A 9 41.45 33.84 -16.26
C ALA A 9 41.55 32.34 -15.91
N ALA A 10 42.74 31.86 -15.51
CA ALA A 10 42.95 30.49 -15.08
C ALA A 10 42.19 30.16 -13.76
N LEU A 11 42.17 31.09 -12.80
CA LEU A 11 41.40 30.96 -11.55
C LEU A 11 39.89 30.96 -11.74
N VAL A 12 39.40 31.78 -12.68
CA VAL A 12 37.96 31.77 -13.03
C VAL A 12 37.56 30.51 -13.78
N CYS A 13 38.40 29.99 -14.70
CA CYS A 13 38.12 28.72 -15.37
C CYS A 13 38.18 27.51 -14.41
N THR A 14 39.08 27.49 -13.42
CA THR A 14 39.12 26.44 -12.40
C THR A 14 37.94 26.56 -11.41
N ALA A 15 37.53 27.75 -11.06
CA ALA A 15 36.31 27.94 -10.23
C ALA A 15 35.04 27.56 -10.99
N CYS A 16 34.94 27.89 -12.29
CA CYS A 16 33.81 27.43 -13.13
C CYS A 16 33.79 25.92 -13.38
N SER A 17 34.97 25.27 -13.49
CA SER A 17 35.02 23.81 -13.61
C SER A 17 34.77 23.08 -12.27
N LEU A 18 35.03 23.70 -11.11
CA LEU A 18 34.60 23.16 -9.80
C LEU A 18 33.11 23.39 -9.49
N LEU A 19 32.48 24.38 -10.10
CA LEU A 19 31.03 24.61 -9.96
C LEU A 19 30.19 23.79 -10.93
N LEU A 20 30.79 23.10 -11.90
CA LEU A 20 30.14 22.24 -12.87
C LEU A 20 30.20 20.74 -12.53
N THR A 21 30.75 20.36 -11.39
CA THR A 21 30.50 19.06 -10.78
C THR A 21 29.25 19.14 -9.88
N LEU A 22 28.17 19.76 -10.36
CA LEU A 22 26.85 19.28 -10.04
C LEU A 22 26.82 17.85 -10.60
N THR A 23 27.00 16.87 -9.74
CA THR A 23 26.64 15.49 -10.04
C THR A 23 25.20 15.56 -10.53
N ALA A 24 24.99 15.52 -11.85
CA ALA A 24 23.72 15.17 -12.39
C ALA A 24 23.39 13.83 -11.71
N ALA A 25 22.48 13.83 -10.77
CA ALA A 25 21.98 12.59 -10.21
C ALA A 25 21.56 11.77 -11.42
N ALA A 26 22.20 10.62 -11.63
CA ALA A 26 21.88 9.78 -12.77
C ALA A 26 20.37 9.52 -12.71
N GLU A 27 19.67 9.77 -13.82
CA GLU A 27 18.26 9.46 -13.87
C GLU A 27 18.06 8.00 -13.52
N PRO A 28 17.04 7.68 -12.67
CA PRO A 28 16.78 6.30 -12.30
C PRO A 28 16.51 5.47 -13.56
N PRO A 29 16.88 4.19 -13.60
CA PRO A 29 16.75 3.35 -14.79
C PRO A 29 15.29 2.90 -15.06
N TYR A 30 14.31 3.53 -14.41
CA TYR A 30 12.89 3.23 -14.47
C TYR A 30 12.06 4.52 -14.45
N ASP A 31 10.86 4.43 -14.99
CA ASP A 31 9.86 5.48 -14.88
C ASP A 31 9.20 5.45 -13.50
N SER A 32 8.84 6.64 -13.01
CA SER A 32 8.03 6.80 -11.81
C SER A 32 6.70 7.42 -12.18
N LEU A 33 5.61 6.81 -11.71
CA LEU A 33 4.27 7.07 -12.16
C LEU A 33 3.32 7.36 -11.01
N ASN A 34 2.41 8.30 -11.24
CA ASN A 34 1.19 8.43 -10.47
C ASN A 34 0.00 7.99 -11.33
N TYR A 35 -0.95 7.34 -10.70
CA TYR A 35 -2.21 6.97 -11.30
C TYR A 35 -3.31 7.85 -10.76
N SER A 36 -4.18 8.33 -11.62
CA SER A 36 -5.39 9.03 -11.24
C SER A 36 -6.56 8.49 -12.02
N GLU A 37 -7.70 8.43 -11.39
CA GLU A 37 -8.97 8.10 -12.02
C GLU A 37 -9.73 9.40 -12.26
N SER A 38 -9.86 9.78 -13.52
CA SER A 38 -10.58 10.98 -13.91
C SER A 38 -11.63 10.60 -14.94
N THR A 39 -12.90 10.87 -14.65
CA THR A 39 -14.05 10.61 -15.56
C THR A 39 -14.27 9.15 -15.95
N GLY A 40 -13.92 8.19 -15.07
CA GLY A 40 -13.95 6.76 -15.41
C GLY A 40 -12.84 6.35 -16.39
N GLU A 41 -11.93 7.26 -16.73
CA GLU A 41 -10.72 6.97 -17.49
C GLU A 41 -9.51 6.99 -16.56
N PHE A 42 -8.75 5.91 -16.63
CA PHE A 42 -7.49 5.78 -15.91
C PHE A 42 -6.40 6.61 -16.59
N ARG A 43 -5.74 7.48 -15.84
CA ARG A 43 -4.64 8.31 -16.33
C ARG A 43 -3.35 7.96 -15.63
N VAL A 44 -2.32 7.82 -16.42
CA VAL A 44 -0.94 7.65 -15.97
C VAL A 44 -0.21 8.96 -16.19
N THR A 45 0.43 9.49 -15.15
CA THR A 45 1.25 10.70 -15.22
C THR A 45 2.65 10.41 -14.70
N GLN A 46 3.65 11.03 -15.32
CA GLN A 46 5.02 10.98 -14.81
C GLN A 46 5.10 11.66 -13.45
N ALA A 47 5.88 11.08 -12.56
CA ALA A 47 6.13 11.58 -11.22
C ALA A 47 7.63 11.68 -10.94
N PRO A 48 8.06 12.54 -9.99
CA PRO A 48 9.40 12.43 -9.44
C PRO A 48 9.64 11.05 -8.86
N ALA A 49 10.86 10.54 -8.98
CA ALA A 49 11.21 9.24 -8.41
C ALA A 49 10.98 9.23 -6.89
N PRO A 50 10.13 8.32 -6.37
CA PRO A 50 9.88 8.24 -4.92
C PRO A 50 11.06 7.61 -4.17
N TYR A 51 11.79 6.74 -4.83
CA TYR A 51 12.99 6.10 -4.34
C TYR A 51 14.07 6.14 -5.41
N LEU A 52 15.31 6.12 -4.99
CA LEU A 52 16.48 5.99 -5.86
C LEU A 52 17.28 4.74 -5.45
N PRO A 53 17.81 3.97 -6.40
CA PRO A 53 18.67 2.85 -6.08
C PRO A 53 19.99 3.37 -5.49
N GLU A 54 20.26 2.97 -4.26
CA GLU A 54 21.51 3.33 -3.54
C GLU A 54 22.64 2.40 -3.93
N ARG A 55 22.39 1.10 -3.79
CA ARG A 55 23.36 0.04 -4.09
C ARG A 55 22.67 -1.31 -4.29
N THR A 56 23.41 -2.23 -4.85
CA THR A 56 23.05 -3.65 -4.88
C THR A 56 24.02 -4.40 -3.97
N VAL A 57 23.50 -5.27 -3.10
CA VAL A 57 24.28 -6.13 -2.20
C VAL A 57 24.24 -7.54 -2.78
N SER A 58 25.34 -8.01 -3.31
CA SER A 58 25.44 -9.34 -3.89
C SER A 58 25.70 -10.41 -2.82
N ALA A 59 25.54 -11.68 -3.16
CA ALA A 59 25.90 -12.80 -2.30
C ALA A 59 27.37 -12.74 -1.83
N ALA A 60 28.28 -12.25 -2.68
CA ALA A 60 29.66 -12.05 -2.33
C ALA A 60 29.87 -10.93 -1.29
N ASP A 61 29.10 -9.83 -1.38
CA ASP A 61 29.12 -8.74 -0.39
C ASP A 61 28.56 -9.20 0.95
N LEU A 62 27.58 -10.13 0.93
CA LEU A 62 27.01 -10.75 2.12
C LEU A 62 27.95 -11.76 2.78
N GLY A 63 28.93 -12.27 2.06
CA GLY A 63 29.85 -13.32 2.54
C GLY A 63 29.19 -14.72 2.60
N CYS A 64 28.11 -14.94 1.86
CA CYS A 64 27.43 -16.22 1.75
C CYS A 64 27.19 -16.60 0.29
N THR A 65 26.71 -17.83 0.08
CA THR A 65 26.22 -18.27 -1.24
C THR A 65 24.71 -18.24 -1.24
N LEU A 66 24.11 -17.66 -2.28
CA LEU A 66 22.67 -17.68 -2.52
C LEU A 66 22.42 -18.44 -3.82
N VAL A 67 21.60 -19.49 -3.75
CA VAL A 67 21.31 -20.39 -4.90
C VAL A 67 19.94 -20.05 -5.51
N GLU A 68 18.89 -20.03 -4.69
CA GLU A 68 17.55 -19.63 -5.08
C GLU A 68 16.88 -18.92 -3.88
N PRO A 69 17.30 -17.68 -3.59
CA PRO A 69 16.69 -16.95 -2.47
C PRO A 69 15.21 -16.66 -2.76
N SER A 70 14.35 -17.03 -1.81
CA SER A 70 12.89 -17.06 -1.96
C SER A 70 12.16 -16.05 -1.07
N ASP A 71 12.80 -15.63 0.03
CA ASP A 71 12.20 -14.70 0.98
C ASP A 71 13.24 -13.79 1.64
N LEU A 72 12.82 -12.58 1.98
CA LEU A 72 13.58 -11.60 2.75
C LEU A 72 12.68 -11.08 3.87
N VAL A 73 13.13 -11.24 5.11
CA VAL A 73 12.34 -10.84 6.28
C VAL A 73 13.18 -9.93 7.17
N LYS A 74 12.53 -8.90 7.74
CA LYS A 74 13.12 -8.07 8.80
C LYS A 74 12.58 -8.53 10.15
N GLY A 75 13.47 -8.91 11.02
CA GLY A 75 13.12 -9.24 12.40
C GLY A 75 12.75 -7.99 13.23
N PRO A 76 12.11 -8.17 14.38
CA PRO A 76 11.71 -7.07 15.26
C PRO A 76 12.91 -6.30 15.83
N ASP A 77 14.07 -6.90 15.86
CA ASP A 77 15.35 -6.32 16.28
C ASP A 77 16.12 -5.59 15.17
N GLY A 78 15.54 -5.53 13.96
CA GLY A 78 16.10 -4.88 12.77
C GLY A 78 17.06 -5.76 11.98
N ARG A 79 17.36 -6.99 12.41
CA ARG A 79 18.13 -7.97 11.63
C ARG A 79 17.36 -8.39 10.38
N LEU A 80 18.09 -8.76 9.36
CA LEU A 80 17.55 -9.26 8.11
C LEU A 80 17.77 -10.77 7.99
N TYR A 81 16.83 -11.45 7.39
CA TYR A 81 16.87 -12.88 7.17
C TYR A 81 16.60 -13.17 5.71
N ILE A 82 17.45 -13.97 5.06
CA ILE A 82 17.23 -14.47 3.70
C ILE A 82 16.95 -15.96 3.79
N VAL A 83 15.83 -16.37 3.23
CA VAL A 83 15.52 -17.79 3.02
C VAL A 83 16.06 -18.19 1.66
N ASP A 84 17.01 -19.09 1.62
CA ASP A 84 17.59 -19.64 0.39
C ASP A 84 17.06 -21.06 0.14
N ALA A 85 16.02 -21.14 -0.67
CA ALA A 85 15.35 -22.41 -0.98
C ALA A 85 16.29 -23.40 -1.69
N GLY A 86 17.07 -22.92 -2.65
CA GLY A 86 18.02 -23.73 -3.39
C GLY A 86 19.24 -24.13 -2.57
N GLY A 87 19.65 -23.27 -1.63
CA GLY A 87 20.74 -23.54 -0.68
C GLY A 87 20.31 -24.35 0.54
N ASN A 88 19.00 -24.58 0.74
CA ASN A 88 18.45 -25.22 1.93
C ASN A 88 18.90 -24.57 3.23
N ALA A 89 18.88 -23.25 3.28
CA ALA A 89 19.43 -22.49 4.40
C ALA A 89 18.63 -21.20 4.68
N VAL A 90 18.78 -20.71 5.90
CA VAL A 90 18.37 -19.37 6.30
C VAL A 90 19.62 -18.60 6.71
N HIS A 91 19.83 -17.43 6.12
CA HIS A 91 20.97 -16.57 6.43
C HIS A 91 20.48 -15.38 7.27
N ARG A 92 21.07 -15.17 8.45
CA ARG A 92 20.82 -14.02 9.31
C ARG A 92 21.90 -12.96 9.10
N LEU A 93 21.46 -11.74 8.88
CA LEU A 93 22.32 -10.59 8.61
C LEU A 93 22.04 -9.47 9.61
N THR A 94 23.04 -8.63 9.86
CA THR A 94 22.81 -7.33 10.51
C THR A 94 22.01 -6.40 9.58
N ALA A 95 21.51 -5.29 10.12
CA ALA A 95 20.89 -4.22 9.32
C ALA A 95 21.85 -3.63 8.26
N ASP A 96 23.17 -3.75 8.47
CA ASP A 96 24.23 -3.31 7.54
C ASP A 96 24.69 -4.40 6.57
N PHE A 97 23.91 -5.49 6.45
CA PHE A 97 24.17 -6.62 5.54
C PHE A 97 25.42 -7.45 5.85
N GLN A 98 25.84 -7.53 7.11
CA GLN A 98 26.92 -8.43 7.52
C GLN A 98 26.34 -9.78 7.94
N LEU A 99 26.88 -10.88 7.41
CA LEU A 99 26.45 -12.22 7.80
C LEU A 99 26.78 -12.49 9.26
N GLU A 100 25.78 -12.81 10.07
CA GLU A 100 25.93 -13.23 11.48
C GLU A 100 25.87 -14.76 11.63
N ALA A 101 24.96 -15.41 10.93
CA ALA A 101 24.75 -16.85 11.02
C ALA A 101 24.14 -17.42 9.74
N THR A 102 24.39 -18.70 9.51
CA THR A 102 23.71 -19.51 8.50
C THR A 102 23.15 -20.76 9.19
N PHE A 103 21.83 -20.92 9.11
CA PHE A 103 21.11 -22.05 9.64
C PHE A 103 20.77 -23.01 8.49
N SER A 104 21.37 -24.18 8.46
CA SER A 104 21.10 -25.23 7.44
C SER A 104 20.84 -26.59 8.07
N ALA A 105 21.26 -26.78 9.32
CA ALA A 105 21.06 -27.98 10.10
C ALA A 105 20.63 -27.61 11.54
N PHE A 106 19.83 -28.45 12.15
CA PHE A 106 19.29 -28.25 13.49
C PHE A 106 19.01 -29.60 14.18
N GLY A 107 18.41 -29.55 15.36
CA GLY A 107 18.14 -30.73 16.19
C GLY A 107 19.31 -31.11 17.10
N PRO A 108 19.12 -32.10 18.01
CA PRO A 108 20.06 -32.43 19.05
C PRO A 108 21.46 -32.84 18.55
N ASP A 109 21.49 -33.53 17.41
CA ASP A 109 22.73 -33.99 16.79
C ASP A 109 23.17 -33.17 15.56
N GLY A 110 22.42 -32.08 15.22
CA GLY A 110 22.66 -31.27 14.04
C GLY A 110 22.50 -32.04 12.72
N THR A 111 21.74 -33.13 12.72
CA THR A 111 21.57 -34.01 11.57
C THR A 111 20.31 -33.71 10.77
N ASP A 112 19.34 -33.04 11.36
CA ASP A 112 18.14 -32.62 10.63
C ASP A 112 18.42 -31.34 9.82
N THR A 113 17.86 -31.24 8.62
CA THR A 113 18.15 -30.16 7.67
C THR A 113 16.88 -29.65 7.04
N PHE A 114 16.92 -28.40 6.56
CA PHE A 114 15.90 -27.86 5.68
C PHE A 114 15.92 -28.55 4.31
N LYS A 115 14.76 -28.51 3.66
CA LYS A 115 14.60 -28.89 2.26
C LYS A 115 13.67 -27.91 1.57
N GLU A 116 14.20 -27.15 0.63
CA GLU A 116 13.45 -26.11 -0.08
C GLU A 116 12.63 -25.20 0.87
N PRO A 117 13.24 -24.57 1.89
CA PRO A 117 12.53 -23.60 2.72
C PRO A 117 12.06 -22.45 1.86
N ARG A 118 10.81 -21.99 2.02
CA ARG A 118 10.22 -20.98 1.13
C ARG A 118 9.95 -19.65 1.77
N GLY A 119 9.62 -19.62 3.04
CA GLY A 119 9.31 -18.42 3.78
C GLY A 119 9.60 -18.57 5.26
N MET A 120 9.67 -17.44 5.95
CA MET A 120 9.89 -17.44 7.39
C MET A 120 9.22 -16.24 8.06
N PHE A 121 9.11 -16.33 9.38
CA PHE A 121 8.69 -15.24 10.25
C PHE A 121 9.50 -15.24 11.53
N VAL A 122 9.79 -14.06 12.08
CA VAL A 122 10.49 -13.89 13.35
C VAL A 122 9.56 -13.22 14.34
N THR A 123 9.26 -13.88 15.44
CA THR A 123 8.40 -13.35 16.51
C THR A 123 9.14 -12.33 17.37
N ALA A 124 8.38 -11.55 18.17
CA ALA A 124 8.95 -10.53 19.04
C ALA A 124 9.91 -11.07 20.12
N ASP A 125 9.76 -12.34 20.49
CA ASP A 125 10.64 -13.05 21.41
C ASP A 125 11.84 -13.74 20.72
N GLY A 126 12.02 -13.51 19.41
CA GLY A 126 13.17 -13.96 18.62
C GLY A 126 13.04 -15.39 18.07
N ARG A 127 11.91 -16.06 18.24
CA ARG A 127 11.69 -17.38 17.61
C ARG A 127 11.55 -17.24 16.10
N MET A 128 12.20 -18.13 15.37
CA MET A 128 12.20 -18.20 13.92
C MET A 128 11.29 -19.35 13.47
N TYR A 129 10.20 -19.02 12.80
CA TYR A 129 9.30 -19.98 12.16
C TYR A 129 9.65 -20.08 10.68
N VAL A 130 10.00 -21.27 10.21
CA VAL A 130 10.44 -21.52 8.83
C VAL A 130 9.49 -22.50 8.14
N ALA A 131 8.98 -22.13 6.99
CA ALA A 131 8.18 -22.98 6.12
C ALA A 131 9.12 -23.92 5.34
N ASP A 132 9.36 -25.13 5.87
CA ASP A 132 10.23 -26.17 5.32
C ASP A 132 9.45 -27.00 4.29
N ALA A 133 9.17 -26.36 3.13
CA ALA A 133 8.20 -26.82 2.14
C ALA A 133 8.52 -28.20 1.57
N GLY A 134 9.79 -28.47 1.28
CA GLY A 134 10.23 -29.75 0.73
C GLY A 134 10.12 -30.92 1.72
N ASN A 135 10.18 -30.65 3.03
CA ASN A 135 9.93 -31.59 4.11
C ASN A 135 8.47 -31.59 4.60
N ARG A 136 7.62 -30.70 4.06
CA ARG A 136 6.18 -30.63 4.35
C ARG A 136 5.88 -30.37 5.83
N ARG A 137 6.64 -29.47 6.45
CA ARG A 137 6.54 -29.15 7.88
C ARG A 137 6.89 -27.69 8.12
N LEU A 138 6.64 -27.22 9.34
CA LEU A 138 7.21 -25.99 9.86
C LEU A 138 8.32 -26.34 10.86
N VAL A 139 9.39 -25.55 10.83
CA VAL A 139 10.49 -25.65 11.78
C VAL A 139 10.50 -24.41 12.64
N VAL A 140 10.45 -24.58 13.96
CA VAL A 140 10.56 -23.48 14.91
C VAL A 140 11.93 -23.57 15.57
N LEU A 141 12.72 -22.50 15.42
CA LEU A 141 14.05 -22.40 16.01
C LEU A 141 14.07 -21.26 17.02
N HIS A 142 14.89 -21.39 18.05
CA HIS A 142 15.29 -20.29 18.91
C HIS A 142 16.21 -19.33 18.13
N GLU A 143 16.45 -18.13 18.69
CA GLU A 143 17.31 -17.13 18.08
C GLU A 143 18.75 -17.64 17.81
N ASP A 144 19.26 -18.54 18.63
CA ASP A 144 20.58 -19.17 18.46
C ASP A 144 20.63 -20.26 17.40
N GLY A 145 19.47 -20.62 16.80
CA GLY A 145 19.34 -21.68 15.79
C GLY A 145 19.10 -23.07 16.37
N THR A 146 18.97 -23.21 17.70
CA THR A 146 18.57 -24.48 18.29
C THR A 146 17.10 -24.78 18.02
N LEU A 147 16.79 -26.06 17.83
CA LEU A 147 15.41 -26.49 17.57
C LEU A 147 14.55 -26.31 18.81
N ASP A 148 13.46 -25.53 18.65
CA ASP A 148 12.38 -25.46 19.65
C ASP A 148 11.40 -26.62 19.40
N ARG A 149 10.80 -26.68 18.21
CA ARG A 149 9.87 -27.75 17.83
C ARG A 149 9.70 -27.89 16.32
N LEU A 150 9.14 -29.05 15.93
CA LEU A 150 8.63 -29.29 14.58
C LEU A 150 7.10 -29.28 14.63
N ILE A 151 6.48 -28.69 13.62
CA ILE A 151 5.03 -28.74 13.39
C ILE A 151 4.83 -29.50 12.10
N GLU A 152 4.34 -30.72 12.19
CA GLU A 152 4.06 -31.61 11.06
C GLU A 152 2.81 -31.14 10.32
N ALA A 153 2.51 -31.80 9.19
CA ALA A 153 1.30 -31.50 8.43
C ALA A 153 0.06 -31.67 9.31
N PRO A 154 -0.81 -30.65 9.42
CA PRO A 154 -2.01 -30.76 10.24
C PRO A 154 -2.99 -31.77 9.65
N GLU A 155 -3.84 -32.33 10.50
CA GLU A 155 -4.91 -33.25 10.10
C GLU A 155 -6.26 -32.58 10.13
N SER A 156 -7.10 -32.79 9.11
CA SER A 156 -8.47 -32.28 9.07
C SER A 156 -9.34 -33.07 8.11
N GLU A 157 -10.60 -33.27 8.46
CA GLU A 157 -11.61 -33.87 7.55
C GLU A 157 -11.92 -32.96 6.34
N LEU A 158 -11.52 -31.67 6.39
CA LEU A 158 -11.68 -30.70 5.31
C LEU A 158 -10.65 -30.89 4.20
N PHE A 159 -9.57 -31.62 4.45
CA PHE A 159 -8.54 -31.84 3.45
C PHE A 159 -8.95 -32.92 2.45
N PRO A 160 -8.78 -32.68 1.14
CA PRO A 160 -9.10 -33.70 0.14
C PRO A 160 -8.16 -34.93 0.26
N GLU A 161 -8.60 -36.05 -0.25
CA GLU A 161 -7.75 -37.25 -0.34
C GLU A 161 -6.48 -36.94 -1.16
N GLY A 162 -5.31 -37.25 -0.59
CA GLY A 162 -4.03 -36.96 -1.21
C GLY A 162 -3.53 -35.53 -1.02
N TYR A 163 -4.11 -34.78 -0.09
CA TYR A 163 -3.63 -33.45 0.26
C TYR A 163 -2.15 -33.42 0.59
N VAL A 164 -1.42 -32.43 0.02
CA VAL A 164 0.01 -32.28 0.23
C VAL A 164 0.25 -30.96 0.96
N PHE A 165 0.68 -31.02 2.21
CA PHE A 165 1.07 -29.84 2.97
C PHE A 165 2.42 -29.32 2.46
N SER A 166 2.42 -28.20 1.76
CA SER A 166 3.64 -27.54 1.26
C SER A 166 3.59 -26.07 1.61
N PRO A 167 3.98 -25.69 2.85
CA PRO A 167 3.91 -24.30 3.31
C PRO A 167 4.87 -23.42 2.52
N GLN A 168 4.39 -22.27 2.05
CA GLN A 168 5.17 -21.33 1.26
C GLN A 168 5.51 -20.07 2.03
N LYS A 169 4.54 -19.53 2.75
CA LYS A 169 4.70 -18.31 3.56
C LYS A 169 4.05 -18.51 4.92
N ILE A 170 4.59 -17.84 5.91
CA ILE A 170 4.18 -17.97 7.31
C ILE A 170 4.25 -16.62 8.00
N VAL A 171 3.24 -16.32 8.79
CA VAL A 171 3.27 -15.25 9.80
C VAL A 171 2.64 -15.75 11.09
N VAL A 172 3.07 -15.20 12.22
CA VAL A 172 2.57 -15.59 13.55
C VAL A 172 2.15 -14.31 14.27
N ASP A 173 0.91 -14.29 14.76
CA ASP A 173 0.41 -13.14 15.50
C ASP A 173 0.84 -13.14 16.98
N THR A 174 0.50 -12.09 17.68
CA THR A 174 0.84 -11.92 19.11
C THR A 174 0.12 -12.91 20.04
N ALA A 175 -0.92 -13.59 19.55
CA ALA A 175 -1.62 -14.65 20.27
C ALA A 175 -1.02 -16.05 20.00
N GLY A 176 0.01 -16.13 19.16
CA GLY A 176 0.65 -17.39 18.76
C GLY A 176 -0.07 -18.14 17.65
N ARG A 177 -1.13 -17.57 17.03
CA ARG A 177 -1.79 -18.21 15.90
C ARG A 177 -0.89 -18.11 14.66
N ILE A 178 -0.84 -19.18 13.92
CA ILE A 178 0.03 -19.34 12.76
C ILE A 178 -0.83 -19.24 11.50
N TYR A 179 -0.48 -18.36 10.60
CA TYR A 179 -1.15 -18.16 9.31
C TYR A 179 -0.21 -18.57 8.19
N LEU A 180 -0.72 -19.38 7.27
CA LEU A 180 0.08 -20.00 6.21
C LEU A 180 -0.54 -19.77 4.84
N VAL A 181 0.32 -19.56 3.87
CA VAL A 181 0.05 -19.86 2.46
C VAL A 181 0.60 -21.27 2.20
N VAL A 182 -0.27 -22.16 1.74
CA VAL A 182 0.10 -23.53 1.35
C VAL A 182 -0.05 -23.65 -0.16
N LYS A 183 0.94 -24.23 -0.81
CA LYS A 183 0.95 -24.41 -2.26
C LYS A 183 -0.22 -25.27 -2.71
N ASP A 184 -0.84 -24.90 -3.81
CA ASP A 184 -2.00 -25.58 -4.42
C ASP A 184 -3.24 -25.65 -3.48
N ASP A 185 -3.25 -24.86 -2.39
CA ASP A 185 -4.40 -24.72 -1.50
C ASP A 185 -5.13 -23.41 -1.77
N SER A 186 -6.30 -23.52 -2.35
CA SER A 186 -7.12 -22.39 -2.78
C SER A 186 -8.28 -22.06 -1.84
N ASN A 187 -8.33 -22.71 -0.66
CA ASN A 187 -9.40 -22.48 0.31
C ASN A 187 -9.24 -21.13 1.06
N GLY A 188 -8.08 -20.54 1.01
CA GLY A 188 -7.77 -19.29 1.70
C GLY A 188 -6.41 -19.33 2.39
N VAL A 189 -6.23 -18.46 3.38
CA VAL A 189 -5.10 -18.50 4.29
C VAL A 189 -5.40 -19.54 5.37
N MET A 190 -4.55 -20.55 5.52
CA MET A 190 -4.69 -21.57 6.56
C MET A 190 -4.35 -20.98 7.91
N GLU A 191 -5.19 -21.20 8.90
CA GLU A 191 -4.97 -20.81 10.29
C GLU A 191 -4.73 -22.06 11.13
N LEU A 192 -3.61 -22.06 11.87
CA LEU A 192 -3.29 -23.06 12.88
C LEU A 192 -3.23 -22.37 14.25
N ASP A 193 -3.51 -23.12 15.29
CA ASP A 193 -3.28 -22.64 16.65
C ASP A 193 -1.77 -22.63 17.04
N GLU A 194 -1.47 -22.23 18.26
CA GLU A 194 -0.09 -22.22 18.76
C GLU A 194 0.55 -23.61 18.74
N GLN A 195 -0.22 -24.67 18.90
CA GLN A 195 0.26 -26.06 18.91
C GLN A 195 0.53 -26.57 17.49
N GLY A 196 -0.04 -25.93 16.48
CA GLY A 196 0.04 -26.31 15.06
C GLY A 196 -1.18 -27.10 14.59
N ASP A 197 -2.23 -27.18 15.40
CA ASP A 197 -3.47 -27.84 15.04
C ASP A 197 -4.31 -26.94 14.10
N PHE A 198 -4.96 -27.56 13.12
CA PHE A 198 -5.77 -26.85 12.13
C PHE A 198 -7.02 -26.22 12.75
N VAL A 199 -7.16 -24.91 12.62
CA VAL A 199 -8.32 -24.15 13.10
C VAL A 199 -9.33 -23.91 11.97
N GLY A 200 -8.83 -23.51 10.79
CA GLY A 200 -9.69 -23.18 9.66
C GLY A 200 -8.99 -22.42 8.56
N TYR A 201 -9.80 -21.79 7.70
CA TYR A 201 -9.32 -20.89 6.64
C TYR A 201 -9.90 -19.50 6.84
N ILE A 202 -9.07 -18.48 6.65
CA ILE A 202 -9.50 -17.08 6.66
C ILE A 202 -9.27 -16.44 5.29
N GLY A 203 -9.96 -15.32 5.02
CA GLY A 203 -9.82 -14.58 3.76
C GLY A 203 -10.31 -15.34 2.53
N SER A 204 -10.99 -16.47 2.70
CA SER A 204 -11.62 -17.20 1.60
C SER A 204 -12.55 -16.27 0.83
N SER A 205 -12.44 -16.28 -0.48
CA SER A 205 -13.44 -15.60 -1.30
C SER A 205 -14.70 -16.45 -1.32
N PRO A 206 -15.87 -15.86 -0.98
CA PRO A 206 -17.11 -16.59 -1.16
C PRO A 206 -17.21 -17.02 -2.63
N VAL A 207 -17.28 -18.31 -2.89
CA VAL A 207 -17.58 -18.80 -4.23
C VAL A 207 -18.95 -18.22 -4.58
N GLN A 208 -18.99 -17.22 -5.45
CA GLN A 208 -20.25 -16.73 -6.00
C GLN A 208 -20.83 -17.85 -6.87
N PHE A 209 -21.66 -18.68 -6.26
CA PHE A 209 -22.48 -19.62 -7.02
C PHE A 209 -23.46 -18.80 -7.85
N ASP A 210 -23.15 -18.61 -9.12
CA ASP A 210 -24.12 -18.14 -10.08
C ASP A 210 -25.06 -19.33 -10.43
N PRO A 211 -26.31 -19.33 -9.97
CA PRO A 211 -27.27 -20.41 -10.27
C PRO A 211 -27.44 -20.62 -11.77
N VAL A 212 -27.24 -19.58 -12.58
CA VAL A 212 -27.35 -19.62 -14.04
C VAL A 212 -26.16 -20.39 -14.62
N GLN A 213 -24.94 -20.19 -14.11
CA GLN A 213 -23.77 -20.96 -14.53
C GLN A 213 -23.87 -22.44 -14.14
N LEU A 214 -24.44 -22.76 -12.98
CA LEU A 214 -24.71 -24.12 -12.56
C LEU A 214 -25.71 -24.81 -13.50
N LEU A 215 -26.77 -24.13 -13.91
CA LEU A 215 -27.74 -24.64 -14.88
C LEU A 215 -27.08 -24.84 -16.25
N TRP A 216 -26.28 -23.91 -16.73
CA TRP A 216 -25.54 -24.05 -17.97
C TRP A 216 -24.56 -25.21 -17.93
N LYS A 217 -23.84 -25.42 -16.81
CA LYS A 217 -22.92 -26.55 -16.61
C LYS A 217 -23.61 -27.91 -16.72
N GLN A 218 -24.88 -28.01 -16.32
CA GLN A 218 -25.68 -29.22 -16.46
C GLN A 218 -26.14 -29.47 -17.91
N LEU A 219 -26.26 -28.42 -18.73
CA LEU A 219 -26.75 -28.49 -20.09
C LEU A 219 -25.61 -28.59 -21.14
N MET A 220 -24.37 -28.39 -20.73
CA MET A 220 -23.20 -28.44 -21.63
C MET A 220 -22.68 -29.85 -21.87
N THR A 221 -22.12 -30.07 -23.06
CA THR A 221 -21.37 -31.30 -23.40
C THR A 221 -20.02 -31.34 -22.66
N GLU A 222 -19.38 -32.51 -22.56
CA GLU A 222 -18.07 -32.63 -21.91
C GLU A 222 -17.00 -31.74 -22.56
N GLU A 223 -16.94 -31.65 -23.87
CA GLU A 223 -16.02 -30.75 -24.60
C GLU A 223 -16.27 -29.26 -24.32
N GLN A 224 -17.50 -28.91 -24.05
CA GLN A 224 -17.85 -27.53 -23.67
C GLN A 224 -17.52 -27.24 -22.20
N ARG A 225 -17.63 -28.22 -21.31
CA ARG A 225 -17.22 -28.13 -19.89
C ARG A 225 -15.71 -27.96 -19.73
N GLU A 226 -14.91 -28.67 -20.55
CA GLU A 226 -13.46 -28.55 -20.56
C GLU A 226 -12.97 -27.16 -21.04
N LYS A 227 -13.76 -26.48 -21.87
CA LYS A 227 -13.48 -25.12 -22.35
C LYS A 227 -14.07 -24.03 -21.48
N MET A 228 -14.88 -24.35 -20.50
CA MET A 228 -15.31 -23.37 -19.51
C MET A 228 -14.10 -22.92 -18.70
N VAL A 229 -13.87 -21.62 -18.68
CA VAL A 229 -12.97 -21.02 -17.70
C VAL A 229 -13.55 -21.33 -16.33
N LEU A 230 -13.03 -22.37 -15.69
CA LEU A 230 -13.28 -22.60 -14.27
C LEU A 230 -12.82 -21.34 -13.57
N PHE A 231 -13.68 -20.76 -12.73
CA PHE A 231 -13.23 -19.83 -11.71
C PHE A 231 -12.20 -20.59 -10.88
N LEU A 232 -10.92 -20.39 -11.19
CA LEU A 232 -9.86 -20.94 -10.38
C LEU A 232 -9.97 -20.28 -9.01
N PRO A 233 -10.03 -21.07 -7.96
CA PRO A 233 -10.02 -20.53 -6.62
C PRO A 233 -8.77 -19.67 -6.43
N ILE A 234 -8.84 -18.67 -5.53
CA ILE A 234 -7.78 -17.71 -5.32
C ILE A 234 -6.66 -18.39 -4.55
N GLU A 235 -5.48 -18.43 -5.15
CA GLU A 235 -4.25 -18.78 -4.45
C GLU A 235 -3.56 -17.52 -3.94
N TYR A 236 -3.28 -17.50 -2.65
CA TYR A 236 -2.45 -16.47 -2.06
C TYR A 236 -0.96 -16.72 -2.35
N ALA A 237 -0.22 -15.64 -2.55
CA ALA A 237 1.21 -15.67 -2.80
C ALA A 237 2.02 -15.40 -1.53
N ASN A 238 1.56 -14.44 -0.75
CA ASN A 238 2.29 -13.95 0.41
C ASN A 238 1.36 -13.43 1.50
N LEU A 239 1.93 -13.37 2.70
CA LEU A 239 1.32 -12.81 3.91
C LEU A 239 2.28 -11.82 4.54
N HIS A 240 1.72 -10.75 5.11
CA HIS A 240 2.45 -9.78 5.91
C HIS A 240 1.60 -9.33 7.08
N LEU A 241 2.17 -9.28 8.27
CA LEU A 241 1.50 -8.78 9.46
C LEU A 241 1.94 -7.33 9.67
N ASP A 242 0.99 -6.39 9.70
CA ASP A 242 1.30 -5.00 9.96
C ASP A 242 1.47 -4.71 11.47
N GLU A 243 1.92 -3.49 11.79
CA GLU A 243 2.17 -3.07 13.18
C GLU A 243 0.90 -3.05 14.04
N ASP A 244 -0.28 -2.93 13.42
CA ASP A 244 -1.59 -2.98 14.08
C ASP A 244 -2.09 -4.42 14.31
N GLY A 245 -1.37 -5.43 13.80
CA GLY A 245 -1.72 -6.85 13.90
C GLY A 245 -2.75 -7.31 12.87
N PHE A 246 -2.99 -6.54 11.79
CA PHE A 246 -3.81 -6.98 10.66
C PHE A 246 -2.97 -7.75 9.65
N LEU A 247 -3.58 -8.75 9.04
CA LEU A 247 -2.94 -9.64 8.08
C LEU A 247 -3.17 -9.13 6.65
N PHE A 248 -2.12 -8.71 5.97
CA PHE A 248 -2.15 -8.53 4.53
C PHE A 248 -1.99 -9.89 3.84
N ALA A 249 -2.89 -10.19 2.91
CA ALA A 249 -2.84 -11.38 2.08
C ALA A 249 -2.86 -10.96 0.59
N VAL A 250 -1.86 -11.41 -0.15
CA VAL A 250 -1.65 -11.04 -1.56
C VAL A 250 -1.95 -12.24 -2.44
N SER A 251 -2.79 -12.04 -3.46
CA SER A 251 -3.13 -13.07 -4.44
C SER A 251 -2.29 -12.93 -5.71
N GLN A 252 -1.87 -14.07 -6.28
CA GLN A 252 -1.21 -14.12 -7.59
C GLN A 252 -2.19 -14.02 -8.76
N SER A 253 -3.49 -14.16 -8.51
CA SER A 253 -4.47 -14.27 -9.58
C SER A 253 -4.70 -12.93 -10.27
N VAL A 254 -4.36 -12.84 -11.54
CA VAL A 254 -4.59 -11.69 -12.42
C VAL A 254 -6.08 -11.40 -12.64
N SER A 255 -6.94 -12.37 -12.36
CA SER A 255 -8.40 -12.25 -12.50
C SER A 255 -9.11 -11.80 -11.23
N GLU A 256 -8.38 -11.66 -10.13
CA GLU A 256 -8.94 -11.24 -8.84
C GLU A 256 -9.22 -9.74 -8.87
N LYS A 257 -10.45 -9.36 -8.55
CA LYS A 257 -10.84 -7.95 -8.43
C LYS A 257 -10.16 -7.23 -7.26
N LYS A 258 -9.80 -8.00 -6.21
CA LYS A 258 -9.09 -7.52 -5.03
C LYS A 258 -7.88 -8.42 -4.77
N PRO A 259 -6.77 -8.18 -5.46
CA PRO A 259 -5.57 -9.00 -5.33
C PRO A 259 -4.90 -8.87 -3.97
N VAL A 260 -5.25 -7.84 -3.20
CA VAL A 260 -4.73 -7.58 -1.86
C VAL A 260 -5.90 -7.44 -0.91
N LYS A 261 -5.83 -8.11 0.23
CA LYS A 261 -6.78 -8.01 1.33
C LYS A 261 -6.04 -7.64 2.60
N ARG A 262 -6.64 -6.82 3.44
CA ARG A 262 -6.21 -6.56 4.82
C ARG A 262 -7.23 -7.19 5.75
N LEU A 263 -6.88 -8.33 6.32
CA LEU A 263 -7.79 -9.16 7.10
C LEU A 263 -7.67 -8.82 8.58
N ASN A 264 -8.80 -8.67 9.24
CA ASN A 264 -8.84 -8.59 10.70
C ASN A 264 -8.80 -9.99 11.34
N GLY A 265 -8.72 -10.08 12.67
CA GLY A 265 -8.67 -11.34 13.40
C GLY A 265 -9.86 -12.29 13.19
N SER A 266 -10.95 -11.84 12.55
CA SER A 266 -12.07 -12.69 12.14
C SER A 266 -12.01 -13.09 10.65
N GLY A 267 -10.93 -12.78 9.96
CA GLY A 267 -10.74 -13.06 8.53
C GLY A 267 -11.53 -12.16 7.59
N LYS A 268 -12.13 -11.07 8.10
CA LYS A 268 -12.86 -10.11 7.26
C LYS A 268 -11.89 -9.13 6.63
N ASP A 269 -12.02 -8.93 5.30
CA ASP A 269 -11.31 -7.87 4.59
C ASP A 269 -11.81 -6.49 5.01
N ILE A 270 -10.91 -5.68 5.57
CA ILE A 270 -11.15 -4.31 6.01
C ILE A 270 -10.54 -3.28 5.06
N LEU A 271 -9.82 -3.71 4.03
CA LEU A 271 -9.24 -2.81 3.05
C LEU A 271 -10.34 -2.26 2.13
N ASN A 272 -10.53 -0.96 2.19
CA ASN A 272 -11.57 -0.27 1.40
C ASN A 272 -11.06 0.21 0.03
N ALA A 273 -10.16 -0.56 -0.58
CA ALA A 273 -9.57 -0.23 -1.87
C ALA A 273 -10.32 -0.90 -3.02
N ASP A 274 -10.56 -0.15 -4.09
CA ASP A 274 -10.99 -0.70 -5.36
C ASP A 274 -9.80 -0.71 -6.34
N PHE A 275 -9.21 -1.89 -6.52
CA PHE A 275 -8.09 -2.09 -7.42
C PHE A 275 -8.52 -2.35 -8.87
N THR A 276 -9.80 -2.52 -9.13
CA THR A 276 -10.34 -3.04 -10.40
C THR A 276 -9.97 -2.16 -11.59
N LEU A 277 -9.94 -0.85 -11.39
CA LEU A 277 -9.66 0.11 -12.45
C LEU A 277 -8.16 0.24 -12.76
N GLN A 278 -7.34 0.11 -11.75
CA GLN A 278 -5.88 0.25 -11.88
C GLN A 278 -5.26 -0.94 -12.63
N MET A 279 -5.73 -2.16 -12.35
CA MET A 279 -5.22 -3.38 -12.97
C MET A 279 -5.66 -3.52 -14.44
N ASN A 280 -6.93 -3.22 -14.75
CA ASN A 280 -7.50 -3.41 -16.08
C ASN A 280 -7.13 -2.31 -17.07
N SER A 281 -6.77 -1.12 -16.59
CA SER A 281 -6.54 0.06 -17.41
C SER A 281 -5.08 0.29 -17.78
N SER A 282 -4.15 -0.28 -17.02
CA SER A 282 -2.71 -0.12 -17.27
C SER A 282 -2.19 -0.93 -18.45
N GLY A 283 -2.94 -1.94 -18.92
CA GLY A 283 -2.50 -2.89 -19.96
C GLY A 283 -1.39 -3.83 -19.49
N TYR A 284 -1.05 -3.81 -18.19
CA TYR A 284 -0.06 -4.68 -17.57
C TYR A 284 -0.72 -5.96 -17.04
N ASN A 285 0.03 -7.06 -17.10
CA ASN A 285 -0.33 -8.33 -16.50
C ASN A 285 0.37 -8.41 -15.13
N ASP A 286 -0.18 -7.71 -14.13
CA ASP A 286 0.42 -7.60 -12.81
C ASP A 286 0.36 -8.95 -12.07
N GLN A 287 1.48 -9.36 -11.47
CA GLN A 287 1.57 -10.52 -10.60
C GLN A 287 2.22 -10.09 -9.28
N TYR A 288 1.40 -9.89 -8.27
CA TYR A 288 1.90 -9.51 -6.95
C TYR A 288 2.44 -10.74 -6.22
N VAL A 289 3.66 -10.63 -5.70
CA VAL A 289 4.36 -11.72 -5.03
C VAL A 289 4.71 -11.41 -3.59
N ASP A 290 4.70 -10.13 -3.22
CA ASP A 290 5.01 -9.72 -1.86
C ASP A 290 4.38 -8.37 -1.52
N VAL A 291 4.27 -8.08 -0.22
CA VAL A 291 3.77 -6.84 0.34
C VAL A 291 4.53 -6.49 1.62
N THR A 292 4.84 -5.22 1.79
CA THR A 292 5.42 -4.69 3.03
C THR A 292 4.70 -3.41 3.44
N THR A 293 4.69 -3.11 4.73
CA THR A 293 4.11 -1.87 5.28
C THR A 293 5.20 -0.96 5.83
N ASP A 294 4.97 0.35 5.81
CA ASP A 294 5.79 1.33 6.51
C ASP A 294 5.15 1.72 7.87
N ALA A 295 5.88 2.46 8.69
CA ALA A 295 5.44 2.89 10.02
C ALA A 295 4.21 3.84 10.02
N VAL A 296 3.75 4.29 8.85
CA VAL A 296 2.56 5.15 8.69
C VAL A 296 1.34 4.36 8.23
N GLY A 297 1.54 3.07 7.94
CA GLY A 297 0.50 2.17 7.41
C GLY A 297 0.33 2.24 5.90
N ASN A 298 1.24 2.90 5.16
CA ASN A 298 1.29 2.72 3.72
C ASN A 298 1.79 1.31 3.41
N TYR A 299 1.28 0.71 2.35
CA TYR A 299 1.74 -0.61 1.93
C TYR A 299 2.27 -0.58 0.50
N THR A 300 3.36 -1.32 0.28
CA THR A 300 4.04 -1.43 -1.01
C THR A 300 3.94 -2.86 -1.52
N LEU A 301 3.38 -3.01 -2.71
CA LEU A 301 3.27 -4.28 -3.41
C LEU A 301 4.45 -4.47 -4.35
N LEU A 302 4.95 -5.70 -4.46
CA LEU A 302 5.96 -6.11 -5.43
C LEU A 302 5.31 -6.86 -6.58
N ASP A 303 5.36 -6.26 -7.77
CA ASP A 303 4.90 -6.87 -9.03
C ASP A 303 6.06 -7.56 -9.73
N LYS A 304 6.05 -8.87 -9.74
CA LYS A 304 7.09 -9.71 -10.33
C LYS A 304 7.15 -9.60 -11.86
N ASN A 305 5.98 -9.55 -12.52
CA ASN A 305 5.93 -9.61 -13.97
C ASN A 305 6.43 -8.34 -14.65
N ASN A 306 6.31 -7.20 -13.98
CA ASN A 306 6.76 -5.91 -14.52
C ASN A 306 7.95 -5.32 -13.75
N GLY A 307 8.37 -5.95 -12.66
CA GLY A 307 9.45 -5.46 -11.78
C GLY A 307 9.11 -4.14 -11.11
N ARG A 308 7.84 -3.92 -10.74
CA ARG A 308 7.37 -2.66 -10.17
C ARG A 308 7.08 -2.76 -8.69
N LEU A 309 7.29 -1.64 -8.01
CA LEU A 309 6.87 -1.40 -6.65
C LEU A 309 5.73 -0.38 -6.69
N ILE A 310 4.60 -0.74 -6.12
CA ILE A 310 3.38 0.04 -6.16
C ILE A 310 2.96 0.34 -4.72
N THR A 311 2.97 1.61 -4.34
CA THR A 311 2.67 2.03 -2.97
C THR A 311 1.31 2.69 -2.87
N TYR A 312 0.56 2.27 -1.87
CA TYR A 312 -0.76 2.78 -1.51
C TYR A 312 -0.74 3.27 -0.06
N ASN A 313 -1.64 4.17 0.28
CA ASN A 313 -1.88 4.52 1.66
C ASN A 313 -2.80 3.47 2.35
N SER A 314 -3.02 3.61 3.66
CA SER A 314 -3.89 2.73 4.46
C SER A 314 -5.35 2.65 3.96
N ASP A 315 -5.83 3.68 3.25
CA ASP A 315 -7.16 3.73 2.63
C ASP A 315 -7.21 3.05 1.25
N GLY A 316 -6.07 2.53 0.75
CA GLY A 316 -5.95 1.90 -0.57
C GLY A 316 -5.83 2.88 -1.73
N GLN A 317 -5.53 4.15 -1.47
CA GLN A 317 -5.31 5.14 -2.52
C GLN A 317 -3.86 5.09 -2.99
N HIS A 318 -3.68 5.05 -4.31
CA HIS A 318 -2.37 4.97 -4.93
C HIS A 318 -1.53 6.22 -4.66
N LEU A 319 -0.30 6.02 -4.20
CA LEU A 319 0.66 7.09 -3.94
C LEU A 319 1.66 7.24 -5.09
N TYR A 320 2.33 6.17 -5.45
CA TYR A 320 3.30 6.13 -6.56
C TYR A 320 3.64 4.70 -6.97
N THR A 321 4.11 4.57 -8.21
CA THR A 321 4.66 3.33 -8.78
C THR A 321 6.04 3.62 -9.35
N PHE A 322 7.01 2.72 -9.13
CA PHE A 322 8.36 2.81 -9.70
C PHE A 322 8.95 1.41 -9.87
N GLY A 323 10.14 1.34 -10.50
CA GLY A 323 10.83 0.08 -10.77
C GLY A 323 10.55 -0.47 -12.17
N ALA A 324 11.41 -1.37 -12.64
CA ALA A 324 11.31 -2.03 -13.93
C ALA A 324 12.09 -3.34 -13.97
N LEU A 325 11.77 -4.20 -14.92
CA LEU A 325 12.62 -5.34 -15.26
C LEU A 325 13.89 -4.87 -15.98
N GLY A 326 14.99 -5.52 -15.69
CA GLY A 326 16.28 -5.22 -16.34
C GLY A 326 17.48 -5.80 -15.61
N ASN A 327 18.68 -5.32 -16.02
CA ASN A 327 19.98 -5.78 -15.46
C ASN A 327 20.79 -4.59 -14.87
N ARG A 328 20.20 -3.42 -14.73
CA ARG A 328 20.84 -2.25 -14.14
C ARG A 328 20.57 -2.20 -12.64
N VAL A 329 21.39 -1.49 -11.89
CA VAL A 329 21.10 -1.19 -10.48
C VAL A 329 19.75 -0.48 -10.41
N GLY A 330 18.84 -0.98 -9.58
CA GLY A 330 17.45 -0.47 -9.48
C GLY A 330 16.45 -1.15 -10.42
N THR A 331 16.85 -2.16 -11.20
CA THR A 331 15.96 -3.01 -11.99
C THR A 331 16.12 -4.47 -11.59
N PHE A 332 15.17 -5.32 -11.95
CA PHE A 332 15.06 -6.69 -11.47
C PHE A 332 14.96 -7.68 -12.63
N ARG A 333 15.37 -8.94 -12.39
CA ARG A 333 15.11 -10.06 -13.30
C ARG A 333 13.97 -10.94 -12.80
N ALA A 334 13.95 -11.24 -11.51
CA ALA A 334 12.91 -12.02 -10.86
C ALA A 334 12.78 -11.56 -9.39
N PRO A 335 12.16 -10.40 -9.14
CA PRO A 335 11.97 -9.93 -7.78
C PRO A 335 11.10 -10.91 -6.98
N ALA A 336 11.53 -11.27 -5.78
CA ALA A 336 10.93 -12.31 -4.95
C ALA A 336 10.35 -11.78 -3.64
N ALA A 337 11.01 -10.81 -3.02
CA ALA A 337 10.55 -10.25 -1.75
C ALA A 337 10.89 -8.76 -1.63
N VAL A 338 10.09 -8.02 -0.84
CA VAL A 338 10.28 -6.61 -0.53
C VAL A 338 10.12 -6.36 0.96
N VAL A 339 11.05 -5.59 1.54
CA VAL A 339 11.02 -5.22 2.95
C VAL A 339 11.16 -3.70 3.10
N SER A 340 10.31 -3.12 3.93
CA SER A 340 10.43 -1.73 4.39
C SER A 340 11.37 -1.65 5.60
N ALA A 341 12.39 -0.82 5.50
CA ALA A 341 13.38 -0.60 6.56
C ALA A 341 13.63 0.91 6.72
N GLU A 342 12.90 1.54 7.62
CA GLU A 342 12.91 2.99 7.87
C GLU A 342 12.66 3.81 6.58
N ASP A 343 13.70 4.49 6.07
CA ASP A 343 13.64 5.28 4.83
C ASP A 343 14.11 4.50 3.59
N LYS A 344 14.18 3.16 3.71
CA LYS A 344 14.67 2.29 2.64
C LYS A 344 13.64 1.23 2.27
N LEU A 345 13.66 0.82 1.01
CA LEU A 345 13.05 -0.42 0.53
C LEU A 345 14.15 -1.37 0.08
N LEU A 346 14.07 -2.59 0.54
CA LEU A 346 15.00 -3.67 0.20
C LEU A 346 14.26 -4.65 -0.70
N VAL A 347 14.78 -4.93 -1.89
CA VAL A 347 14.15 -5.88 -2.82
C VAL A 347 15.11 -6.99 -3.11
N LEU A 348 14.69 -8.22 -2.82
CA LEU A 348 15.42 -9.45 -3.13
C LEU A 348 15.10 -9.89 -4.55
N ASP A 349 16.13 -10.18 -5.34
CA ASP A 349 15.99 -10.81 -6.66
C ASP A 349 16.52 -12.24 -6.62
N SER A 350 15.62 -13.20 -6.92
CA SER A 350 15.95 -14.63 -6.83
C SER A 350 16.90 -15.10 -7.92
N VAL A 351 16.85 -14.50 -9.13
CA VAL A 351 17.72 -14.88 -10.25
C VAL A 351 19.05 -14.18 -10.19
N MET A 352 19.07 -12.91 -9.79
CA MET A 352 20.31 -12.16 -9.61
C MET A 352 21.02 -12.48 -8.29
N ALA A 353 20.35 -13.18 -7.38
CA ALA A 353 20.83 -13.56 -6.04
C ALA A 353 21.44 -12.35 -5.29
N ASN A 354 20.68 -11.26 -5.24
CA ASN A 354 21.13 -10.02 -4.62
C ASN A 354 19.96 -9.24 -3.99
N ILE A 355 20.30 -8.26 -3.16
CA ILE A 355 19.37 -7.30 -2.61
C ILE A 355 19.64 -5.92 -3.21
N THR A 356 18.66 -5.30 -3.84
CA THR A 356 18.72 -3.90 -4.23
C THR A 356 18.18 -3.04 -3.10
N VAL A 357 19.00 -2.08 -2.67
CA VAL A 357 18.66 -1.11 -1.62
C VAL A 357 18.21 0.18 -2.30
N PHE A 358 17.00 0.62 -2.00
CA PHE A 358 16.44 1.88 -2.46
C PHE A 358 16.33 2.86 -1.29
N SER A 359 16.81 4.08 -1.49
CA SER A 359 16.67 5.17 -0.53
C SER A 359 15.53 6.08 -0.91
N MET A 360 14.70 6.43 0.08
CA MET A 360 13.57 7.32 -0.08
C MET A 360 14.03 8.73 -0.48
N THR A 361 13.36 9.31 -1.47
CA THR A 361 13.61 10.70 -1.90
C THR A 361 12.83 11.70 -1.06
N GLU A 362 13.13 12.98 -1.23
CA GLU A 362 12.36 14.08 -0.64
C GLU A 362 10.88 14.00 -1.01
N TYR A 363 10.57 13.64 -2.25
CA TYR A 363 9.18 13.52 -2.73
C TYR A 363 8.38 12.48 -1.94
N ALA A 364 8.91 11.26 -1.81
CA ALA A 364 8.21 10.21 -1.05
C ALA A 364 8.18 10.51 0.46
N ARG A 365 9.24 11.13 1.00
CA ARG A 365 9.28 11.51 2.41
C ARG A 365 8.20 12.54 2.75
N LEU A 366 8.02 13.57 1.92
CA LEU A 366 6.96 14.55 2.09
C LEU A 366 5.56 13.92 2.00
N ILE A 367 5.35 12.96 1.09
CA ILE A 367 4.09 12.22 0.99
C ILE A 367 3.81 11.46 2.29
N ARG A 368 4.80 10.71 2.80
CA ARG A 368 4.70 9.96 4.05
C ARG A 368 4.45 10.89 5.24
N GLU A 369 5.20 11.97 5.36
CA GLU A 369 5.07 12.95 6.44
C GLU A 369 3.72 13.66 6.41
N GLY A 370 3.24 14.07 5.23
CA GLY A 370 1.93 14.69 5.07
C GLY A 370 0.79 13.79 5.57
N GLY A 371 0.85 12.48 5.27
CA GLY A 371 -0.09 11.50 5.78
C GLY A 371 0.02 11.31 7.29
N LEU A 372 1.25 11.18 7.81
CA LEU A 372 1.50 11.04 9.25
C LEU A 372 0.96 12.23 10.05
N LEU A 373 1.25 13.45 9.63
CA LEU A 373 0.79 14.68 10.28
C LEU A 373 -0.74 14.77 10.28
N TYR A 374 -1.38 14.36 9.18
CA TYR A 374 -2.84 14.30 9.10
C TYR A 374 -3.42 13.31 10.13
N ASN A 375 -2.87 12.10 10.22
CA ASN A 375 -3.29 11.08 11.17
C ASN A 375 -3.07 11.50 12.64
N GLN A 376 -2.07 12.35 12.90
CA GLN A 376 -1.82 12.97 14.20
C GLN A 376 -2.72 14.15 14.53
N GLY A 377 -3.62 14.56 13.62
CA GLY A 377 -4.49 15.74 13.77
C GLY A 377 -3.77 17.08 13.57
N LYS A 378 -2.54 17.09 13.10
CA LYS A 378 -1.74 18.29 12.79
C LYS A 378 -2.06 18.80 11.39
N TYR A 379 -3.31 19.22 11.18
CA TYR A 379 -3.84 19.52 9.86
C TYR A 379 -3.13 20.67 9.15
N ALA A 380 -2.77 21.74 9.86
CA ALA A 380 -2.06 22.88 9.27
C ALA A 380 -0.66 22.47 8.77
N GLU A 381 0.09 21.71 9.56
CA GLU A 381 1.41 21.20 9.18
C GLU A 381 1.31 20.20 8.03
N SER A 382 0.32 19.30 8.08
CA SER A 382 0.02 18.36 6.98
C SER A 382 -0.25 19.12 5.67
N ARG A 383 -1.10 20.16 5.69
CA ARG A 383 -1.39 20.99 4.53
C ARG A 383 -0.13 21.61 3.95
N GLU A 384 0.73 22.21 4.79
CA GLU A 384 1.99 22.82 4.35
C GLU A 384 2.93 21.79 3.70
N THR A 385 2.95 20.58 4.24
CA THR A 385 3.73 19.46 3.68
C THR A 385 3.17 19.03 2.32
N TRP A 386 1.86 18.90 2.17
CA TRP A 386 1.23 18.59 0.87
C TRP A 386 1.40 19.72 -0.15
N GLU A 387 1.45 20.98 0.27
CA GLU A 387 1.81 22.11 -0.60
C GLU A 387 3.24 22.01 -1.13
N GLN A 388 4.18 21.41 -0.37
CA GLN A 388 5.52 21.10 -0.87
C GLN A 388 5.48 19.95 -1.89
N VAL A 389 4.66 18.92 -1.66
CA VAL A 389 4.46 17.83 -2.63
C VAL A 389 3.98 18.35 -3.98
N ILE A 390 2.97 19.22 -4.02
CA ILE A 390 2.47 19.78 -5.29
C ILE A 390 3.47 20.73 -5.98
N ARG A 391 4.42 21.32 -5.25
CA ARG A 391 5.53 22.07 -5.87
C ARG A 391 6.50 21.15 -6.62
N LEU A 392 6.70 19.91 -6.12
CA LEU A 392 7.53 18.92 -6.80
C LEU A 392 6.76 18.20 -7.92
N ASN A 393 5.46 17.97 -7.72
CA ASN A 393 4.59 17.29 -8.67
C ASN A 393 3.19 17.93 -8.70
N SER A 394 3.01 18.90 -9.58
CA SER A 394 1.73 19.58 -9.75
C SER A 394 0.62 18.73 -10.38
N ASN A 395 0.96 17.55 -10.91
CA ASN A 395 0.00 16.62 -11.50
C ASN A 395 -0.51 15.57 -10.51
N PHE A 396 -0.06 15.61 -9.25
CA PHE A 396 -0.47 14.65 -8.24
C PHE A 396 -1.82 15.07 -7.61
N GLU A 397 -2.91 14.62 -8.21
CA GLU A 397 -4.29 14.98 -7.82
C GLU A 397 -4.60 14.64 -6.36
N PHE A 398 -4.08 13.52 -5.86
CA PHE A 398 -4.24 13.09 -4.47
C PHE A 398 -3.75 14.17 -3.47
N ALA A 399 -2.63 14.83 -3.74
CA ALA A 399 -2.10 15.87 -2.85
C ALA A 399 -3.06 17.05 -2.70
N TYR A 400 -3.74 17.47 -3.77
CA TYR A 400 -4.76 18.51 -3.69
C TYR A 400 -5.95 18.07 -2.83
N THR A 401 -6.36 16.81 -2.94
CA THR A 401 -7.44 16.26 -2.10
C THR A 401 -7.05 16.26 -0.62
N GLN A 402 -5.80 15.92 -0.28
CA GLN A 402 -5.32 15.95 1.10
C GLN A 402 -5.27 17.37 1.68
N ILE A 403 -4.85 18.36 0.88
CA ILE A 403 -4.93 19.77 1.27
C ILE A 403 -6.39 20.17 1.53
N GLY A 404 -7.31 19.80 0.66
CA GLY A 404 -8.74 20.07 0.84
C GLY A 404 -9.29 19.46 2.14
N ARG A 405 -8.90 18.20 2.45
CA ARG A 405 -9.28 17.54 3.70
C ARG A 405 -8.73 18.27 4.94
N ALA A 406 -7.47 18.67 4.91
CA ALA A 406 -6.86 19.43 6.00
C ALA A 406 -7.56 20.79 6.22
N LEU A 407 -7.86 21.51 5.15
CA LEU A 407 -8.61 22.77 5.19
C LEU A 407 -10.04 22.62 5.76
N CYS A 408 -10.70 21.48 5.52
CA CYS A 408 -11.99 21.18 6.14
C CYS A 408 -11.89 21.11 7.66
N TRP A 409 -10.82 20.50 8.19
CA TRP A 409 -10.58 20.44 9.62
C TRP A 409 -10.18 21.80 10.22
N GLU A 410 -9.58 22.69 9.40
CA GLU A 410 -9.33 24.09 9.73
C GLU A 410 -10.59 24.98 9.61
N GLU A 411 -11.75 24.43 9.25
CA GLU A 411 -13.02 25.12 8.96
C GLU A 411 -12.93 26.14 7.80
N ARG A 412 -11.94 26.01 6.92
CA ARG A 412 -11.68 26.86 5.74
C ARG A 412 -12.35 26.27 4.50
N TYR A 413 -13.65 26.09 4.56
CA TYR A 413 -14.42 25.32 3.57
C TYR A 413 -14.40 25.92 2.15
N GLU A 414 -14.37 27.23 2.00
CA GLU A 414 -14.28 27.89 0.68
C GLU A 414 -12.97 27.54 -0.03
N GLU A 415 -11.87 27.57 0.70
CA GLU A 415 -10.56 27.20 0.18
C GLU A 415 -10.49 25.68 -0.06
N ALA A 416 -11.04 24.86 0.84
CA ALA A 416 -11.12 23.42 0.67
C ALA A 416 -11.81 23.04 -0.64
N MET A 417 -12.95 23.69 -0.98
CA MET A 417 -13.66 23.46 -2.24
C MET A 417 -12.79 23.77 -3.46
N ALA A 418 -11.96 24.82 -3.39
CA ALA A 418 -11.05 25.17 -4.49
C ALA A 418 -9.98 24.09 -4.71
N TYR A 419 -9.47 23.49 -3.63
CA TYR A 419 -8.50 22.40 -3.70
C TYR A 419 -9.13 21.09 -4.16
N PHE A 420 -10.31 20.72 -3.66
CA PHE A 420 -11.04 19.54 -4.14
C PHE A 420 -11.34 19.62 -5.65
N LYS A 421 -11.69 20.80 -6.18
CA LYS A 421 -11.84 20.99 -7.63
C LYS A 421 -10.56 20.73 -8.40
N LYS A 422 -9.40 21.05 -7.84
CA LYS A 422 -8.10 20.76 -8.49
C LYS A 422 -7.74 19.29 -8.42
N GLY A 423 -8.00 18.62 -7.29
CA GLY A 423 -7.72 17.21 -7.07
C GLY A 423 -8.68 16.28 -7.82
N ASN A 424 -9.94 16.70 -7.99
CA ASN A 424 -11.00 15.88 -8.60
C ASN A 424 -11.53 16.50 -9.90
N TYR A 425 -10.79 17.38 -10.52
CA TYR A 425 -11.26 18.31 -11.54
C TYR A 425 -11.89 17.69 -12.77
N ARG A 426 -11.70 16.41 -13.04
CA ARG A 426 -12.16 15.85 -14.31
C ARG A 426 -13.26 14.80 -14.16
N GLY A 427 -14.10 14.99 -13.13
CA GLY A 427 -15.50 14.60 -13.20
C GLY A 427 -15.80 13.14 -13.31
N SER A 428 -15.58 12.36 -12.28
CA SER A 428 -16.61 11.39 -12.01
C SER A 428 -17.63 12.07 -11.07
N GLU A 429 -18.92 11.97 -11.39
CA GLU A 429 -20.02 12.40 -10.52
C GLU A 429 -19.90 11.78 -9.11
N VAL A 430 -19.14 10.70 -8.98
CA VAL A 430 -18.87 9.97 -7.74
C VAL A 430 -17.87 10.70 -6.83
N PHE A 431 -16.88 11.43 -7.38
CA PHE A 431 -15.87 12.15 -6.57
C PHE A 431 -16.27 13.56 -6.17
N GLU A 432 -17.15 14.21 -6.92
CA GLU A 432 -17.77 15.44 -6.44
C GLU A 432 -18.56 15.20 -5.14
N SER A 433 -18.92 13.94 -4.86
CA SER A 433 -19.85 13.64 -3.80
C SER A 433 -19.29 13.81 -2.40
N ASP A 434 -18.10 13.34 -2.06
CA ASP A 434 -17.74 13.29 -0.64
C ASP A 434 -16.97 14.49 -0.09
N GLY A 435 -15.88 14.90 -0.72
CA GLY A 435 -15.05 16.01 -0.21
C GLY A 435 -15.66 17.38 -0.49
N TYR A 436 -15.94 17.66 -1.78
CA TYR A 436 -16.46 18.94 -2.22
C TYR A 436 -17.88 19.21 -1.67
N ASN A 437 -18.79 18.24 -1.78
CA ASN A 437 -20.18 18.42 -1.32
C ASN A 437 -20.27 18.55 0.21
N LYS A 438 -19.42 17.82 0.93
CA LYS A 438 -19.32 17.99 2.39
C LYS A 438 -18.81 19.40 2.73
N ALA A 439 -17.71 19.84 2.12
CA ALA A 439 -17.18 21.18 2.31
C ALA A 439 -18.22 22.26 1.90
N PHE A 440 -18.94 22.07 0.80
CA PHE A 440 -19.99 22.98 0.34
C PHE A 440 -21.16 23.04 1.33
N THR A 441 -21.57 21.90 1.89
CA THR A 441 -22.65 21.84 2.88
C THR A 441 -22.29 22.59 4.15
N GLU A 442 -21.06 22.38 4.65
CA GLU A 442 -20.54 23.07 5.83
C GLU A 442 -20.35 24.58 5.56
N TYR A 443 -19.81 24.96 4.41
CA TYR A 443 -19.71 26.36 3.99
C TYR A 443 -21.07 27.06 3.97
N ARG A 444 -22.09 26.40 3.38
CA ARG A 444 -23.46 26.94 3.36
C ARG A 444 -24.05 27.07 4.76
N SER A 445 -23.79 26.11 5.63
CA SER A 445 -24.19 26.15 7.04
C SER A 445 -23.55 27.34 7.78
N GLN A 446 -22.25 27.54 7.60
CA GLN A 446 -21.55 28.73 8.17
C GLN A 446 -22.14 30.05 7.67
N LEU A 447 -22.41 30.17 6.36
CA LEU A 447 -23.04 31.37 5.79
C LEU A 447 -24.43 31.61 6.39
N LEU A 448 -25.25 30.58 6.48
CA LEU A 448 -26.58 30.68 7.07
C LEU A 448 -26.48 31.13 8.54
N THR A 449 -25.64 30.52 9.33
CA THR A 449 -25.43 30.88 10.75
C THR A 449 -24.97 32.33 10.89
N ARG A 450 -24.05 32.76 10.04
CA ARG A 450 -23.50 34.13 10.06
C ARG A 450 -24.53 35.20 9.69
N TYR A 451 -25.34 34.91 8.67
CA TYR A 451 -26.28 35.92 8.12
C TYR A 451 -27.71 35.77 8.64
N MET A 452 -28.09 34.66 9.28
CA MET A 452 -29.42 34.46 9.85
C MET A 452 -29.88 35.59 10.80
N PRO A 453 -29.05 36.10 11.74
CA PRO A 453 -29.48 37.21 12.60
C PRO A 453 -29.82 38.48 11.80
N VAL A 454 -29.04 38.75 10.75
CA VAL A 454 -29.26 39.96 9.89
C VAL A 454 -30.53 39.76 9.03
N ILE A 455 -30.72 38.55 8.47
CA ILE A 455 -31.94 38.23 7.70
C ILE A 455 -33.16 38.30 8.59
N LEU A 456 -33.12 37.73 9.78
CA LEU A 456 -34.22 37.69 10.72
C LEU A 456 -34.61 39.16 11.16
N THR A 457 -33.61 39.97 11.48
CA THR A 457 -33.86 41.39 11.80
C THR A 457 -34.45 42.16 10.64
N ALA A 458 -33.96 41.94 9.42
CA ALA A 458 -34.53 42.59 8.21
C ALA A 458 -36.00 42.16 7.97
N VAL A 459 -36.32 40.87 8.15
CA VAL A 459 -37.71 40.37 8.03
C VAL A 459 -38.60 40.96 9.09
N ILE A 460 -38.17 41.04 10.35
CA ILE A 460 -38.91 41.65 11.44
C ILE A 460 -39.21 43.13 11.15
N VAL A 461 -38.18 43.88 10.72
CA VAL A 461 -38.35 45.32 10.36
C VAL A 461 -39.31 45.47 9.19
N LEU A 462 -39.21 44.63 8.16
CA LEU A 462 -40.11 44.68 7.01
C LEU A 462 -41.57 44.36 7.44
N ALA A 463 -41.78 43.38 8.28
CA ALA A 463 -43.06 43.03 8.83
C ALA A 463 -43.67 44.18 9.65
N ALA A 464 -42.87 44.85 10.48
CA ALA A 464 -43.29 46.01 11.24
C ALA A 464 -43.66 47.22 10.32
N VAL A 465 -42.89 47.47 9.29
CA VAL A 465 -43.21 48.51 8.28
C VAL A 465 -44.51 48.19 7.56
N CYS A 466 -44.71 46.93 7.14
CA CYS A 466 -45.95 46.53 6.51
C CYS A 466 -47.16 46.67 7.43
N ALA A 467 -47.01 46.33 8.73
CA ALA A 467 -48.07 46.55 9.72
C ALA A 467 -48.43 48.00 9.91
N VAL A 468 -47.42 48.90 10.03
CA VAL A 468 -47.63 50.37 10.12
C VAL A 468 -48.36 50.90 8.87
N ILE A 469 -47.91 50.49 7.68
CA ILE A 469 -48.60 50.86 6.43
C ILE A 469 -50.08 50.38 6.43
N GLY A 470 -50.30 49.16 6.89
CA GLY A 470 -51.66 48.61 7.04
C GLY A 470 -52.55 49.41 7.97
N ILE A 471 -52.02 49.80 9.14
CA ILE A 471 -52.72 50.65 10.12
C ILE A 471 -53.01 52.02 9.52
N VAL A 472 -52.06 52.68 8.89
CA VAL A 472 -52.24 53.98 8.25
C VAL A 472 -53.27 53.91 7.12
N ARG A 473 -53.28 52.87 6.31
CA ARG A 473 -54.30 52.65 5.27
C ARG A 473 -55.66 52.40 5.86
N ARG A 474 -55.78 51.73 6.99
CA ARG A 474 -57.03 51.49 7.70
C ARG A 474 -57.56 52.78 8.31
N MET A 475 -56.69 53.59 8.94
CA MET A 475 -57.06 54.92 9.46
C MET A 475 -57.55 55.85 8.34
N ARG A 476 -56.85 55.94 7.22
CA ARG A 476 -57.26 56.73 6.06
C ARG A 476 -58.63 56.30 5.50
N ARG A 477 -58.92 55.04 5.46
CA ARG A 477 -60.21 54.48 5.07
C ARG A 477 -61.31 54.86 6.05
N ASN A 478 -61.07 54.75 7.34
CA ASN A 478 -62.05 55.12 8.36
C ASN A 478 -62.35 56.65 8.37
N VAL A 479 -61.32 57.44 8.19
CA VAL A 479 -61.49 58.89 8.05
C VAL A 479 -62.30 59.24 6.78
N ARG A 480 -62.03 58.60 5.66
CA ARG A 480 -62.76 58.85 4.41
C ARG A 480 -64.24 58.40 4.52
N SER A 481 -64.57 57.29 5.15
CA SER A 481 -65.92 56.84 5.37
C SER A 481 -66.68 57.76 6.37
N PHE A 482 -66.01 58.41 7.31
CA PHE A 482 -66.57 59.40 8.22
C PHE A 482 -66.97 60.69 7.47
N PHE A 483 -66.17 61.15 6.54
CA PHE A 483 -66.52 62.32 5.71
C PHE A 483 -67.54 62.06 4.58
N GLU A 484 -67.76 60.81 4.19
CA GLU A 484 -68.78 60.41 3.21
C GLU A 484 -70.18 60.16 3.85
N GLN A 485 -70.32 60.14 5.20
CA GLN A 485 -71.53 59.95 5.97
C GLN A 485 -72.06 61.24 6.62
N HIS A 486 -71.42 62.35 6.49
CA HIS A 486 -71.82 63.68 6.92
C HIS A 486 -71.61 64.68 5.79
#